data_1103ce6e1446f40f21317744b7a5fa29
#
_entry.id   1103ce6e1446f40f21317744b7a5fa29
#
_cell.length_a   1.000
_cell.length_b   1.000
_cell.length_c   1.000
_cell.angle_alpha   90.00
_cell.angle_beta   90.00
_cell.angle_gamma   90.00
#
_symmetry.space_group_name_H-M   'P 1'
#
loop_
_entity.id
_entity.type
_entity.pdbx_description
1 polymer ?
#
loop_
_entity_poly.entity_id
_entity_poly.type
_entity_poly.pdbx_seq_one_letter_code
_entity_poly.pdbx_strand_id
1 'polypeptide(L)'
;MIYPSNFETKIGFDDIRQLLKQRCLSRLGKEAVDGVGFSGDCAQVNLWLRQVGELRLLTEKEDGFPLTFFFDMREAVSRLRLEGTHMEEQELFDLRRSLDTICGILAVFNRGEGNDEGGMTYDYPSLHDMAEGVMAFPNIVRRIDQIIDKFGKVKDTASPALAEIRHNLAKTEGSISRTLYNILRTAQSEGLVDKDVTPTLRDGRLVIPVAPTLKRRIKGIVHDESATGKTVFVEPAEVVEANNRVRELEAEERREVIR
;
A
#
# COMPACT_ATOMS: atom_id res chain seq x y z
N MET A 1 -23.78 9.22 38.42
CA MET A 1 -22.77 10.33 38.32
C MET A 1 -21.76 10.09 39.41
N ILE A 2 -20.46 10.02 39.08
CA ILE A 2 -19.39 9.84 40.06
C ILE A 2 -18.87 11.21 40.45
N TYR A 3 -18.73 11.43 41.77
CA TYR A 3 -18.22 12.69 42.33
C TYR A 3 -16.89 12.43 43.04
N PRO A 4 -15.88 13.27 42.89
CA PRO A 4 -15.81 14.46 42.04
C PRO A 4 -15.65 14.12 40.55
N SER A 5 -15.92 15.07 39.66
CA SER A 5 -15.83 14.88 38.19
C SER A 5 -14.46 14.48 37.70
N ASN A 6 -13.40 14.77 38.43
CA ASN A 6 -12.02 14.38 38.15
C ASN A 6 -11.58 13.12 38.91
N PHE A 7 -12.54 12.26 39.28
CA PHE A 7 -12.26 11.04 40.07
C PHE A 7 -11.25 10.13 39.35
N GLU A 8 -11.40 9.91 38.06
CA GLU A 8 -10.52 9.04 37.29
C GLU A 8 -9.06 9.53 37.31
N THR A 9 -8.85 10.83 37.13
CA THR A 9 -7.51 11.45 37.26
C THR A 9 -6.94 11.28 38.68
N LYS A 10 -7.77 11.45 39.70
CA LYS A 10 -7.32 11.34 41.10
C LYS A 10 -6.91 9.92 41.47
N ILE A 11 -7.49 8.90 40.90
CA ILE A 11 -7.11 7.49 41.15
C ILE A 11 -6.04 6.98 40.17
N GLY A 12 -5.52 7.82 39.25
CA GLY A 12 -4.51 7.44 38.26
C GLY A 12 -5.05 6.62 37.12
N PHE A 13 -6.36 6.63 36.85
CA PHE A 13 -6.94 5.86 35.73
C PHE A 13 -6.52 6.40 34.38
N ASP A 14 -6.20 7.68 34.27
CA ASP A 14 -5.65 8.28 33.04
C ASP A 14 -4.29 7.66 32.68
N ASP A 15 -3.47 7.31 33.65
CA ASP A 15 -2.20 6.61 33.39
C ASP A 15 -2.44 5.19 32.86
N ILE A 16 -3.45 4.50 33.41
CA ILE A 16 -3.86 3.19 32.87
C ILE A 16 -4.34 3.30 31.42
N ARG A 17 -5.16 4.33 31.09
CA ARG A 17 -5.58 4.58 29.71
C ARG A 17 -4.37 4.79 28.79
N GLN A 18 -3.36 5.56 29.23
CA GLN A 18 -2.15 5.77 28.43
C GLN A 18 -1.38 4.46 28.19
N LEU A 19 -1.24 3.63 29.21
CA LEU A 19 -0.62 2.31 29.08
C LEU A 19 -1.39 1.40 28.10
N LEU A 20 -2.72 1.39 28.15
CA LEU A 20 -3.56 0.66 27.21
C LEU A 20 -3.38 1.17 25.79
N LYS A 21 -3.38 2.50 25.58
CA LYS A 21 -3.15 3.09 24.26
C LYS A 21 -1.80 2.72 23.65
N GLN A 22 -0.76 2.60 24.46
CA GLN A 22 0.57 2.16 24.01
C GLN A 22 0.56 0.69 23.52
N ARG A 23 -0.39 -0.11 23.99
CA ARG A 23 -0.56 -1.53 23.59
C ARG A 23 -1.53 -1.71 22.42
N CYS A 24 -2.29 -0.66 22.04
CA CYS A 24 -3.23 -0.73 20.92
C CYS A 24 -2.51 -0.88 19.60
N LEU A 25 -2.98 -1.79 18.77
CA LEU A 25 -2.44 -2.09 17.43
C LEU A 25 -2.93 -1.10 16.36
N SER A 26 -3.98 -0.33 16.64
CA SER A 26 -4.58 0.58 15.67
C SER A 26 -4.98 1.91 16.30
N ARG A 27 -5.20 2.93 15.44
CA ARG A 27 -5.79 4.21 15.84
C ARG A 27 -7.21 4.01 16.41
N LEU A 28 -8.00 3.13 15.79
CA LEU A 28 -9.36 2.80 16.25
C LEU A 28 -9.36 2.22 17.67
N GLY A 29 -8.40 1.33 17.98
CA GLY A 29 -8.21 0.81 19.33
C GLY A 29 -7.88 1.91 20.35
N LYS A 30 -7.02 2.88 19.98
CA LYS A 30 -6.71 4.02 20.83
C LYS A 30 -7.93 4.91 21.10
N GLU A 31 -8.76 5.15 20.09
CA GLU A 31 -10.02 5.89 20.21
C GLU A 31 -11.02 5.13 21.11
N ALA A 32 -11.07 3.80 20.99
CA ALA A 32 -11.91 2.97 21.87
C ALA A 32 -11.50 3.06 23.34
N VAL A 33 -10.18 3.12 23.64
CA VAL A 33 -9.67 3.30 25.01
C VAL A 33 -10.11 4.65 25.60
N ASP A 34 -10.22 5.71 24.78
CA ASP A 34 -10.75 7.01 25.25
C ASP A 34 -12.21 6.93 25.70
N GLY A 35 -12.98 6.03 25.10
CA GLY A 35 -14.38 5.74 25.47
C GLY A 35 -14.55 4.85 26.69
N VAL A 36 -13.48 4.24 27.23
CA VAL A 36 -13.58 3.41 28.43
C VAL A 36 -13.87 4.27 29.64
N GLY A 37 -14.99 4.01 30.28
CA GLY A 37 -15.46 4.75 31.44
C GLY A 37 -16.02 3.85 32.53
N PHE A 38 -16.43 4.46 33.61
CA PHE A 38 -17.04 3.77 34.74
C PHE A 38 -18.47 3.32 34.38
N SER A 39 -18.81 2.08 34.69
CA SER A 39 -20.16 1.56 34.58
C SER A 39 -20.65 1.06 35.94
N GLY A 40 -21.91 1.40 36.29
CA GLY A 40 -22.63 0.82 37.42
C GLY A 40 -23.51 -0.35 37.00
N ASP A 41 -23.56 -0.70 35.72
CA ASP A 41 -24.33 -1.83 35.21
C ASP A 41 -23.53 -3.12 35.36
N CYS A 42 -23.95 -3.94 36.34
CA CYS A 42 -23.30 -5.21 36.65
C CYS A 42 -23.35 -6.21 35.47
N ALA A 43 -24.44 -6.24 34.71
CA ALA A 43 -24.58 -7.12 33.55
C ALA A 43 -23.58 -6.75 32.44
N GLN A 44 -23.49 -5.46 32.17
CA GLN A 44 -22.55 -4.92 31.19
C GLN A 44 -21.07 -5.16 31.58
N VAL A 45 -20.73 -4.90 32.82
CA VAL A 45 -19.36 -5.16 33.33
C VAL A 45 -19.03 -6.66 33.22
N ASN A 46 -19.94 -7.55 33.60
CA ASN A 46 -19.72 -8.99 33.48
C ASN A 46 -19.59 -9.44 32.01
N LEU A 47 -20.33 -8.83 31.08
CA LEU A 47 -20.17 -9.09 29.64
C LEU A 47 -18.76 -8.71 29.18
N TRP A 48 -18.28 -7.51 29.48
CA TRP A 48 -16.92 -7.07 29.12
C TRP A 48 -15.84 -7.98 29.70
N LEU A 49 -15.98 -8.40 30.96
CA LEU A 49 -15.05 -9.33 31.60
C LEU A 49 -15.04 -10.71 30.90
N ARG A 50 -16.20 -11.21 30.46
CA ARG A 50 -16.28 -12.47 29.66
C ARG A 50 -15.57 -12.30 28.32
N GLN A 51 -15.86 -11.21 27.58
CA GLN A 51 -15.22 -10.93 26.30
C GLN A 51 -13.69 -10.87 26.41
N VAL A 52 -13.18 -10.17 27.41
CA VAL A 52 -11.73 -10.11 27.68
C VAL A 52 -11.19 -11.47 28.07
N GLY A 53 -11.90 -12.25 28.90
CA GLY A 53 -11.51 -13.60 29.29
C GLY A 53 -11.44 -14.55 28.11
N GLU A 54 -12.44 -14.55 27.24
CA GLU A 54 -12.48 -15.36 26.01
C GLU A 54 -11.34 -14.97 25.05
N LEU A 55 -11.10 -13.67 24.83
CA LEU A 55 -10.01 -13.20 23.97
C LEU A 55 -8.64 -13.60 24.51
N ARG A 56 -8.45 -13.53 25.84
CA ARG A 56 -7.21 -14.00 26.48
C ARG A 56 -7.00 -15.48 26.25
N LEU A 57 -8.03 -16.32 26.49
CA LEU A 57 -7.96 -17.76 26.26
C LEU A 57 -7.66 -18.09 24.78
N LEU A 58 -8.30 -17.37 23.86
CA LEU A 58 -8.06 -17.50 22.42
C LEU A 58 -6.59 -17.20 22.07
N THR A 59 -6.05 -16.08 22.54
CA THR A 59 -4.66 -15.68 22.24
C THR A 59 -3.62 -16.56 22.93
N GLU A 60 -3.96 -17.22 24.04
CA GLU A 60 -3.09 -18.19 24.73
C GLU A 60 -3.10 -19.57 24.06
N LYS A 61 -4.21 -19.97 23.44
CA LYS A 61 -4.41 -21.30 22.86
C LYS A 61 -4.12 -21.39 21.38
N GLU A 62 -4.32 -20.32 20.62
CA GLU A 62 -4.22 -20.32 19.18
C GLU A 62 -2.98 -19.56 18.70
N ASP A 63 -1.97 -20.30 18.28
CA ASP A 63 -0.85 -19.73 17.53
C ASP A 63 -1.35 -19.23 16.18
N GLY A 64 -1.17 -17.92 15.93
CA GLY A 64 -1.49 -17.31 14.63
C GLY A 64 -2.87 -16.64 14.56
N PHE A 65 -3.54 -16.36 15.68
CA PHE A 65 -4.72 -15.48 15.65
C PHE A 65 -4.37 -14.12 14.99
N PRO A 66 -5.15 -13.65 14.02
CA PRO A 66 -4.77 -12.49 13.18
C PRO A 66 -4.88 -11.17 13.93
N LEU A 67 -3.79 -10.72 14.56
CA LEU A 67 -3.69 -9.46 15.28
C LEU A 67 -2.77 -8.43 14.59
N THR A 68 -2.58 -8.49 13.26
CA THR A 68 -1.48 -7.77 12.65
C THR A 68 -1.87 -6.51 11.86
N PHE A 69 -2.99 -6.50 11.15
CA PHE A 69 -3.28 -5.44 10.19
C PHE A 69 -4.64 -4.78 10.47
N PHE A 70 -4.60 -3.69 11.25
CA PHE A 70 -5.78 -2.89 11.60
C PHE A 70 -5.56 -1.44 11.14
N PHE A 71 -5.76 -1.19 9.85
CA PHE A 71 -5.65 0.16 9.30
C PHE A 71 -6.97 0.92 9.41
N ASP A 72 -6.89 2.22 9.70
CA ASP A 72 -8.07 3.08 9.70
C ASP A 72 -8.43 3.48 8.27
N MET A 73 -9.38 2.77 7.70
CA MET A 73 -9.84 2.95 6.32
C MET A 73 -11.04 3.91 6.18
N ARG A 74 -11.50 4.52 7.29
CA ARG A 74 -12.72 5.36 7.29
C ARG A 74 -12.62 6.52 6.30
N GLU A 75 -11.49 7.21 6.27
CA GLU A 75 -11.26 8.35 5.37
C GLU A 75 -11.19 7.90 3.91
N ALA A 76 -10.37 6.90 3.60
CA ALA A 76 -10.22 6.37 2.25
C ALA A 76 -11.55 5.84 1.68
N VAL A 77 -12.29 5.04 2.46
CA VAL A 77 -13.62 4.54 2.04
C VAL A 77 -14.64 5.67 1.90
N SER A 78 -14.63 6.66 2.80
CA SER A 78 -15.56 7.81 2.71
C SER A 78 -15.32 8.62 1.45
N ARG A 79 -14.07 8.79 1.04
CA ARG A 79 -13.70 9.53 -0.18
C ARG A 79 -14.24 8.87 -1.45
N LEU A 80 -14.34 7.54 -1.50
CA LEU A 80 -14.91 6.81 -2.65
C LEU A 80 -16.39 7.08 -2.93
N ARG A 81 -17.11 7.77 -2.02
CA ARG A 81 -18.48 8.23 -2.29
C ARG A 81 -18.54 9.38 -3.29
N LEU A 82 -17.41 10.02 -3.54
CA LEU A 82 -17.31 11.11 -4.51
C LEU A 82 -16.93 10.53 -5.86
N GLU A 83 -17.70 10.87 -6.89
CA GLU A 83 -17.42 10.44 -8.26
C GLU A 83 -16.05 10.96 -8.73
N GLY A 84 -15.30 10.12 -9.43
CA GLY A 84 -13.96 10.45 -9.93
C GLY A 84 -12.83 10.29 -8.91
N THR A 85 -13.12 9.83 -7.69
CA THR A 85 -12.08 9.51 -6.71
C THR A 85 -11.71 8.02 -6.78
N HIS A 86 -10.49 7.72 -6.37
CA HIS A 86 -9.95 6.36 -6.32
C HIS A 86 -9.11 6.17 -5.05
N MET A 87 -8.78 4.94 -4.75
CA MET A 87 -7.78 4.60 -3.73
C MET A 87 -6.39 4.58 -4.36
N GLU A 88 -5.41 5.09 -3.62
CA GLU A 88 -4.00 4.89 -3.96
C GLU A 88 -3.60 3.42 -3.75
N GLU A 89 -2.53 2.98 -4.43
CA GLU A 89 -2.02 1.60 -4.32
C GLU A 89 -1.85 1.16 -2.86
N GLN A 90 -1.26 2.02 -2.02
CA GLN A 90 -1.03 1.72 -0.62
C GLN A 90 -2.33 1.60 0.18
N GLU A 91 -3.31 2.46 -0.10
CA GLU A 91 -4.63 2.41 0.55
C GLU A 91 -5.38 1.13 0.18
N LEU A 92 -5.31 0.73 -1.10
CA LEU A 92 -5.92 -0.52 -1.56
C LEU A 92 -5.27 -1.74 -0.91
N PHE A 93 -3.95 -1.71 -0.74
CA PHE A 93 -3.20 -2.76 -0.06
C PHE A 93 -3.53 -2.83 1.44
N ASP A 94 -3.67 -1.69 2.10
CA ASP A 94 -4.05 -1.61 3.51
C ASP A 94 -5.50 -2.07 3.73
N LEU A 95 -6.40 -1.70 2.82
CA LEU A 95 -7.79 -2.22 2.80
C LEU A 95 -7.80 -3.74 2.66
N ARG A 96 -7.07 -4.29 1.69
CA ARG A 96 -6.96 -5.73 1.49
C ARG A 96 -6.52 -6.45 2.75
N ARG A 97 -5.46 -5.96 3.40
CA ARG A 97 -4.92 -6.57 4.63
C ARG A 97 -5.89 -6.47 5.80
N SER A 98 -6.56 -5.33 5.95
CA SER A 98 -7.58 -5.13 7.00
C SER A 98 -8.78 -6.05 6.81
N LEU A 99 -9.28 -6.19 5.58
CA LEU A 99 -10.39 -7.10 5.26
C LEU A 99 -9.99 -8.57 5.50
N ASP A 100 -8.79 -8.96 5.14
CA ASP A 100 -8.28 -10.32 5.37
C ASP A 100 -8.19 -10.63 6.87
N THR A 101 -7.69 -9.68 7.66
CA THR A 101 -7.66 -9.76 9.13
C THR A 101 -9.08 -9.93 9.70
N ILE A 102 -10.05 -9.12 9.25
CA ILE A 102 -11.46 -9.22 9.69
C ILE A 102 -12.04 -10.59 9.31
N CYS A 103 -11.80 -11.06 8.08
CA CYS A 103 -12.24 -12.39 7.65
C CYS A 103 -11.67 -13.49 8.55
N GLY A 104 -10.38 -13.41 8.90
CA GLY A 104 -9.74 -14.36 9.79
C GLY A 104 -10.31 -14.34 11.21
N ILE A 105 -10.55 -13.15 11.77
CA ILE A 105 -11.17 -12.99 13.10
C ILE A 105 -12.58 -13.60 13.10
N LEU A 106 -13.40 -13.27 12.11
CA LEU A 106 -14.76 -13.78 12.00
C LEU A 106 -14.80 -15.31 11.82
N ALA A 107 -13.84 -15.87 11.09
CA ALA A 107 -13.74 -17.32 10.94
C ALA A 107 -13.50 -18.03 12.29
N VAL A 108 -12.71 -17.40 13.18
CA VAL A 108 -12.47 -17.93 14.54
C VAL A 108 -13.68 -17.72 15.44
N PHE A 109 -14.29 -16.54 15.45
CA PHE A 109 -15.43 -16.22 16.31
C PHE A 109 -16.69 -17.01 15.95
N ASN A 110 -16.82 -17.43 14.69
CA ASN A 110 -17.93 -18.29 14.23
C ASN A 110 -17.64 -19.79 14.33
N ARG A 111 -16.51 -20.18 14.95
CA ARG A 111 -16.20 -21.57 15.18
C ARG A 111 -17.05 -22.13 16.31
N GLY A 112 -17.55 -23.34 16.12
CA GLY A 112 -18.39 -24.02 17.11
C GLY A 112 -18.85 -25.39 16.61
N GLU A 113 -19.54 -26.10 17.46
CA GLU A 113 -20.11 -27.42 17.18
C GLU A 113 -21.64 -27.37 17.19
N GLY A 114 -22.25 -28.19 16.36
CA GLY A 114 -23.70 -28.39 16.40
C GLY A 114 -24.12 -29.07 17.70
N ASN A 115 -25.18 -28.58 18.37
CA ASN A 115 -25.71 -29.23 19.55
C ASN A 115 -26.89 -30.15 19.21
N ASP A 116 -27.28 -31.02 20.13
CA ASP A 116 -28.36 -32.02 19.95
C ASP A 116 -29.77 -31.39 19.72
N GLU A 117 -29.89 -30.10 20.02
CA GLU A 117 -31.17 -29.35 19.85
C GLU A 117 -31.24 -28.61 18.50
N GLY A 118 -30.25 -28.84 17.60
CA GLY A 118 -30.18 -28.24 16.26
C GLY A 118 -29.66 -26.79 16.24
N GLY A 119 -29.06 -26.32 17.36
CA GLY A 119 -28.35 -25.05 17.47
C GLY A 119 -26.85 -25.20 17.30
N MET A 120 -26.14 -24.06 17.38
CA MET A 120 -24.67 -24.00 17.42
C MET A 120 -24.19 -23.60 18.81
N THR A 121 -23.19 -24.29 19.31
CA THR A 121 -22.44 -23.89 20.50
C THR A 121 -21.10 -23.35 20.05
N TYR A 122 -20.87 -22.06 20.22
CA TYR A 122 -19.66 -21.40 19.79
C TYR A 122 -18.53 -21.58 20.81
N ASP A 123 -17.30 -21.71 20.33
CA ASP A 123 -16.11 -21.84 21.18
C ASP A 123 -15.90 -20.61 22.09
N TYR A 124 -16.29 -19.43 21.56
CA TYR A 124 -16.15 -18.12 22.20
C TYR A 124 -17.46 -17.33 22.07
N PRO A 125 -18.52 -17.68 22.81
CA PRO A 125 -19.86 -17.15 22.61
C PRO A 125 -19.96 -15.63 22.79
N SER A 126 -19.26 -15.04 23.78
CA SER A 126 -19.32 -13.59 23.98
C SER A 126 -18.56 -12.80 22.90
N LEU A 127 -17.54 -13.39 22.27
CA LEU A 127 -16.88 -12.80 21.11
C LEU A 127 -17.71 -12.98 19.84
N HIS A 128 -18.38 -14.12 19.68
CA HIS A 128 -19.33 -14.34 18.60
C HIS A 128 -20.45 -13.29 18.62
N ASP A 129 -21.09 -13.10 19.77
CA ASP A 129 -22.17 -12.10 19.96
C ASP A 129 -21.66 -10.68 19.68
N MET A 130 -20.43 -10.36 20.09
CA MET A 130 -19.80 -9.05 19.81
C MET A 130 -19.59 -8.81 18.31
N ALA A 131 -19.38 -9.87 17.54
CA ALA A 131 -19.18 -9.81 16.09
C ALA A 131 -20.49 -9.91 15.29
N GLU A 132 -21.65 -10.02 15.97
CA GLU A 132 -22.94 -10.08 15.29
C GLU A 132 -23.15 -8.84 14.42
N GLY A 133 -23.55 -9.07 13.17
CA GLY A 133 -23.75 -8.01 12.16
C GLY A 133 -22.45 -7.55 11.44
N VAL A 134 -21.28 -8.03 11.84
CA VAL A 134 -20.05 -7.79 11.08
C VAL A 134 -19.99 -8.71 9.88
N MET A 135 -19.82 -8.14 8.68
CA MET A 135 -19.80 -8.90 7.44
C MET A 135 -18.37 -9.12 6.95
N ALA A 136 -18.05 -10.34 6.57
CA ALA A 136 -16.82 -10.66 5.84
C ALA A 136 -16.99 -10.40 4.34
N PHE A 137 -15.94 -9.89 3.69
CA PHE A 137 -15.92 -9.59 2.26
C PHE A 137 -14.81 -10.34 1.51
N PRO A 138 -14.77 -11.69 1.53
CA PRO A 138 -13.70 -12.46 0.90
C PRO A 138 -13.64 -12.27 -0.61
N ASN A 139 -14.77 -11.92 -1.25
CA ASN A 139 -14.81 -11.62 -2.68
C ASN A 139 -14.06 -10.33 -3.01
N ILE A 140 -14.14 -9.31 -2.15
CA ILE A 140 -13.40 -8.06 -2.33
C ILE A 140 -11.90 -8.35 -2.18
N VAL A 141 -11.49 -9.09 -1.15
CA VAL A 141 -10.09 -9.49 -0.95
C VAL A 141 -9.56 -10.20 -2.21
N ARG A 142 -10.29 -11.19 -2.73
CA ARG A 142 -9.90 -11.91 -3.95
C ARG A 142 -9.79 -11.01 -5.18
N ARG A 143 -10.69 -10.04 -5.34
CA ARG A 143 -10.61 -9.08 -6.47
C ARG A 143 -9.40 -8.17 -6.33
N ILE A 144 -9.10 -7.69 -5.13
CA ILE A 144 -7.91 -6.87 -4.89
C ILE A 144 -6.66 -7.71 -5.16
N ASP A 145 -6.61 -8.98 -4.74
CA ASP A 145 -5.50 -9.90 -5.01
C ASP A 145 -5.26 -10.19 -6.51
N GLN A 146 -6.25 -9.97 -7.38
CA GLN A 146 -6.08 -10.03 -8.83
C GLN A 146 -5.37 -8.79 -9.37
N ILE A 147 -5.52 -7.65 -8.72
CA ILE A 147 -5.04 -6.33 -9.16
C ILE A 147 -3.64 -6.03 -8.59
N ILE A 148 -3.42 -6.26 -7.29
CA ILE A 148 -2.16 -5.94 -6.61
C ILE A 148 -1.37 -7.21 -6.26
N ASP A 149 -0.06 -7.04 -6.14
CA ASP A 149 0.85 -8.09 -5.71
C ASP A 149 1.04 -8.09 -4.18
N LYS A 150 1.90 -9.01 -3.71
CA LYS A 150 2.23 -9.15 -2.27
C LYS A 150 2.97 -7.94 -1.67
N PHE A 151 3.43 -7.02 -2.50
CA PHE A 151 4.11 -5.78 -2.10
C PHE A 151 3.20 -4.55 -2.22
N GLY A 152 1.94 -4.73 -2.64
CA GLY A 152 0.97 -3.67 -2.83
C GLY A 152 1.13 -2.91 -4.16
N LYS A 153 1.83 -3.49 -5.15
CA LYS A 153 1.98 -2.90 -6.48
C LYS A 153 0.97 -3.48 -7.46
N VAL A 154 0.48 -2.62 -8.37
CA VAL A 154 -0.43 -3.06 -9.42
C VAL A 154 0.28 -4.02 -10.36
N LYS A 155 -0.28 -5.23 -10.50
CA LYS A 155 0.25 -6.29 -11.37
C LYS A 155 0.13 -5.92 -12.84
N ASP A 156 1.06 -6.38 -13.65
CA ASP A 156 0.97 -6.23 -15.11
C ASP A 156 -0.31 -6.88 -15.66
N THR A 157 -0.75 -7.95 -15.02
CA THR A 157 -1.95 -8.69 -15.38
C THR A 157 -3.25 -8.12 -14.81
N ALA A 158 -3.21 -6.95 -14.14
CA ALA A 158 -4.40 -6.31 -13.59
C ALA A 158 -5.43 -5.96 -14.68
N SER A 159 -4.97 -5.55 -15.86
CA SER A 159 -5.79 -5.48 -17.06
C SER A 159 -4.98 -5.89 -18.31
N PRO A 160 -5.65 -6.38 -19.38
CA PRO A 160 -4.96 -6.66 -20.65
C PRO A 160 -4.30 -5.42 -21.25
N ALA A 161 -4.94 -4.25 -21.11
CA ALA A 161 -4.41 -2.98 -21.59
C ALA A 161 -3.12 -2.60 -20.85
N LEU A 162 -3.09 -2.75 -19.52
CA LEU A 162 -1.90 -2.47 -18.71
C LEU A 162 -0.73 -3.38 -19.08
N ALA A 163 -1.01 -4.68 -19.30
CA ALA A 163 0.00 -5.63 -19.75
C ALA A 163 0.62 -5.23 -21.09
N GLU A 164 -0.20 -4.79 -22.05
CA GLU A 164 0.26 -4.33 -23.36
C GLU A 164 1.07 -3.03 -23.26
N ILE A 165 0.60 -2.05 -22.48
CA ILE A 165 1.30 -0.78 -22.26
C ILE A 165 2.68 -1.03 -21.65
N ARG A 166 2.77 -1.83 -20.60
CA ARG A 166 4.05 -2.15 -19.93
C ARG A 166 5.00 -2.96 -20.83
N HIS A 167 4.45 -3.88 -21.62
CA HIS A 167 5.25 -4.60 -22.61
C HIS A 167 5.83 -3.64 -23.66
N ASN A 168 5.02 -2.73 -24.21
CA ASN A 168 5.47 -1.74 -25.18
C ASN A 168 6.48 -0.76 -24.60
N LEU A 169 6.29 -0.35 -23.33
CA LEU A 169 7.22 0.50 -22.59
C LEU A 169 8.59 -0.17 -22.48
N ALA A 170 8.66 -1.38 -21.92
CA ALA A 170 9.90 -2.15 -21.80
C ALA A 170 10.60 -2.40 -23.15
N LYS A 171 9.83 -2.70 -24.18
CA LYS A 171 10.36 -2.89 -25.56
C LYS A 171 10.97 -1.60 -26.10
N THR A 172 10.29 -0.46 -25.91
CA THR A 172 10.76 0.85 -26.40
C THR A 172 12.02 1.29 -25.65
N GLU A 173 12.03 1.19 -24.33
CA GLU A 173 13.21 1.48 -23.49
C GLU A 173 14.41 0.60 -23.85
N GLY A 174 14.19 -0.70 -24.07
CA GLY A 174 15.22 -1.62 -24.52
C GLY A 174 15.75 -1.28 -25.92
N SER A 175 14.94 -0.72 -26.79
CA SER A 175 15.36 -0.22 -28.11
C SER A 175 16.22 1.03 -27.97
N ILE A 176 15.78 2.01 -27.16
CA ILE A 176 16.56 3.23 -26.88
C ILE A 176 17.93 2.87 -26.31
N SER A 177 17.98 2.03 -25.28
CA SER A 177 19.22 1.60 -24.66
C SER A 177 20.19 1.01 -25.68
N ARG A 178 19.74 0.10 -26.53
CA ARG A 178 20.59 -0.49 -27.59
C ARG A 178 21.12 0.55 -28.56
N THR A 179 20.29 1.48 -29.01
CA THR A 179 20.69 2.55 -29.93
C THR A 179 21.73 3.46 -29.27
N LEU A 180 21.48 3.88 -28.03
CA LEU A 180 22.43 4.72 -27.29
C LEU A 180 23.77 4.03 -27.05
N TYR A 181 23.78 2.75 -26.69
CA TYR A 181 25.03 1.99 -26.54
C TYR A 181 25.81 1.87 -27.87
N ASN A 182 25.12 1.73 -29.01
CA ASN A 182 25.78 1.70 -30.30
C ASN A 182 26.42 3.06 -30.65
N ILE A 183 25.70 4.17 -30.41
CA ILE A 183 26.20 5.53 -30.61
C ILE A 183 27.43 5.77 -29.71
N LEU A 184 27.34 5.42 -28.42
CA LEU A 184 28.42 5.54 -27.47
C LEU A 184 29.64 4.72 -27.88
N ARG A 185 29.49 3.48 -28.31
CA ARG A 185 30.59 2.62 -28.76
C ARG A 185 31.29 3.24 -29.95
N THR A 186 30.59 3.83 -30.89
CA THR A 186 31.14 4.54 -32.02
C THR A 186 31.92 5.77 -31.53
N ALA A 187 31.32 6.61 -30.68
CA ALA A 187 31.95 7.79 -30.14
C ALA A 187 33.23 7.47 -29.29
N GLN A 188 33.19 6.37 -28.55
CA GLN A 188 34.34 5.87 -27.77
C GLN A 188 35.48 5.38 -28.68
N SER A 189 35.13 4.69 -29.77
CA SER A 189 36.14 4.23 -30.76
C SER A 189 36.83 5.38 -31.51
N GLU A 190 36.12 6.49 -31.67
CA GLU A 190 36.62 7.72 -32.26
C GLU A 190 37.35 8.63 -31.23
N GLY A 191 37.41 8.21 -29.97
CA GLY A 191 38.02 8.99 -28.89
C GLY A 191 37.28 10.27 -28.51
N LEU A 192 35.99 10.35 -28.86
CA LEU A 192 35.13 11.50 -28.58
C LEU A 192 34.52 11.46 -27.18
N VAL A 193 34.41 10.27 -26.55
CA VAL A 193 33.81 10.04 -25.24
C VAL A 193 34.65 9.01 -24.49
N ASP A 194 34.82 9.19 -23.18
CA ASP A 194 35.59 8.25 -22.34
C ASP A 194 34.92 6.88 -22.29
N LYS A 195 35.73 5.82 -22.06
CA LYS A 195 35.24 4.42 -22.12
C LYS A 195 34.27 4.02 -21.01
N ASP A 196 34.26 4.77 -19.90
CA ASP A 196 33.45 4.57 -18.73
C ASP A 196 32.08 5.30 -18.79
N VAL A 197 31.88 6.12 -19.82
CA VAL A 197 30.62 6.85 -20.01
C VAL A 197 29.51 5.88 -20.39
N THR A 198 28.37 6.02 -19.72
CA THR A 198 27.12 5.26 -19.97
C THR A 198 25.93 6.19 -20.17
N PRO A 199 24.87 5.74 -20.87
CA PRO A 199 23.62 6.50 -20.94
C PRO A 199 23.08 6.79 -19.56
N THR A 200 22.49 7.96 -19.37
CA THR A 200 21.91 8.39 -18.10
C THR A 200 20.51 8.97 -18.31
N LEU A 201 19.71 9.01 -17.26
CA LEU A 201 18.37 9.60 -17.28
C LEU A 201 18.45 11.09 -16.91
N ARG A 202 17.86 11.95 -17.76
CA ARG A 202 17.64 13.39 -17.50
C ARG A 202 16.22 13.76 -17.93
N ASP A 203 15.48 14.36 -17.03
CA ASP A 203 14.07 14.78 -17.27
C ASP A 203 13.18 13.68 -17.89
N GLY A 204 13.38 12.43 -17.44
CA GLY A 204 12.66 11.27 -17.96
C GLY A 204 13.08 10.84 -19.37
N ARG A 205 14.27 11.26 -19.85
CA ARG A 205 14.84 10.85 -21.14
C ARG A 205 16.18 10.19 -20.97
N LEU A 206 16.42 9.13 -21.72
CA LEU A 206 17.74 8.53 -21.81
C LEU A 206 18.61 9.38 -22.74
N VAL A 207 19.73 9.86 -22.22
CA VAL A 207 20.67 10.80 -22.87
C VAL A 207 22.12 10.32 -22.71
N ILE A 208 23.01 10.90 -23.51
CA ILE A 208 24.44 10.62 -23.45
C ILE A 208 25.16 11.83 -22.82
N PRO A 209 25.94 11.65 -21.73
CA PRO A 209 26.78 12.69 -21.19
C PRO A 209 28.04 12.87 -22.07
N VAL A 210 28.30 14.09 -22.56
CA VAL A 210 29.45 14.41 -23.41
C VAL A 210 30.11 15.73 -23.00
N ALA A 211 31.39 15.90 -23.33
CA ALA A 211 32.05 17.18 -23.13
C ALA A 211 31.42 18.27 -24.03
N PRO A 212 31.27 19.53 -23.56
CA PRO A 212 30.63 20.60 -24.33
C PRO A 212 31.22 20.85 -25.71
N THR A 213 32.55 20.63 -25.86
CA THR A 213 33.27 20.75 -27.13
C THR A 213 32.80 19.71 -28.16
N LEU A 214 32.28 18.58 -27.71
CA LEU A 214 31.90 17.44 -28.56
C LEU A 214 30.40 17.39 -28.85
N LYS A 215 29.59 18.29 -28.25
CA LYS A 215 28.11 18.30 -28.43
C LYS A 215 27.64 18.41 -29.89
N ARG A 216 28.47 18.98 -30.77
CA ARG A 216 28.14 19.09 -32.21
C ARG A 216 28.48 17.83 -33.01
N ARG A 217 29.23 16.89 -32.43
CA ARG A 217 29.61 15.63 -33.09
C ARG A 217 28.49 14.60 -32.99
N ILE A 218 27.71 14.64 -31.90
CA ILE A 218 26.51 13.82 -31.74
C ILE A 218 25.32 14.70 -32.12
N LYS A 219 24.65 14.36 -33.24
CA LYS A 219 23.44 15.04 -33.67
C LYS A 219 22.34 14.77 -32.66
N GLY A 220 21.74 15.82 -32.12
CA GLY A 220 20.68 15.64 -31.11
C GLY A 220 20.32 16.94 -30.39
N ILE A 221 19.56 16.79 -29.34
CA ILE A 221 19.05 17.87 -28.49
C ILE A 221 19.82 17.87 -27.17
N VAL A 222 20.33 19.04 -26.76
CA VAL A 222 20.92 19.23 -25.42
C VAL A 222 19.78 19.50 -24.44
N HIS A 223 19.61 18.64 -23.46
CA HIS A 223 18.57 18.77 -22.43
C HIS A 223 19.05 19.44 -21.15
N ASP A 224 20.30 19.20 -20.79
CA ASP A 224 20.82 19.67 -19.50
C ASP A 224 22.34 19.87 -19.58
N GLU A 225 22.90 20.58 -18.59
CA GLU A 225 24.31 20.81 -18.41
C GLU A 225 24.68 20.57 -16.94
N SER A 226 25.82 19.95 -16.69
CA SER A 226 26.29 19.77 -15.31
C SER A 226 26.57 21.11 -14.63
N ALA A 227 26.40 21.18 -13.30
CA ALA A 227 26.61 22.39 -12.51
C ALA A 227 28.00 23.03 -12.71
N THR A 228 29.00 22.27 -13.15
CA THR A 228 30.33 22.74 -13.43
C THR A 228 30.54 23.12 -14.90
N GLY A 229 29.54 22.95 -15.75
CA GLY A 229 29.64 23.21 -17.20
C GLY A 229 30.56 22.25 -17.96
N LYS A 230 31.06 21.19 -17.31
CA LYS A 230 31.99 20.24 -17.91
C LYS A 230 31.34 19.11 -18.71
N THR A 231 30.03 18.92 -18.55
CA THR A 231 29.27 17.86 -19.20
C THR A 231 27.96 18.41 -19.69
N VAL A 232 27.61 18.12 -20.92
CA VAL A 232 26.26 18.36 -21.48
C VAL A 232 25.58 17.02 -21.73
N PHE A 233 24.29 16.98 -21.54
CA PHE A 233 23.47 15.79 -21.71
C PHE A 233 22.69 15.86 -23.02
N VAL A 234 23.11 15.05 -23.99
CA VAL A 234 22.59 15.07 -25.35
C VAL A 234 21.64 13.90 -25.57
N GLU A 235 20.43 14.18 -26.04
CA GLU A 235 19.52 13.20 -26.61
C GLU A 235 19.84 13.07 -28.10
N PRO A 236 20.40 11.92 -28.55
CA PRO A 236 20.65 11.72 -29.96
C PRO A 236 19.37 11.76 -30.80
N ALA A 237 19.45 12.29 -32.01
CA ALA A 237 18.29 12.44 -32.90
C ALA A 237 17.58 11.10 -33.16
N GLU A 238 18.35 10.01 -33.18
CA GLU A 238 17.89 8.65 -33.45
C GLU A 238 16.95 8.10 -32.36
N VAL A 239 16.96 8.68 -31.15
CA VAL A 239 16.12 8.21 -30.03
C VAL A 239 15.06 9.20 -29.60
N VAL A 240 14.98 10.39 -30.18
CA VAL A 240 14.02 11.45 -29.81
C VAL A 240 12.57 10.94 -29.88
N GLU A 241 12.22 10.32 -30.99
CA GLU A 241 10.85 9.80 -31.21
C GLU A 241 10.53 8.66 -30.23
N ALA A 242 11.48 7.75 -30.00
CA ALA A 242 11.31 6.66 -29.05
C ALA A 242 11.19 7.17 -27.59
N ASN A 243 11.97 8.17 -27.18
CA ASN A 243 11.80 8.82 -25.88
C ASN A 243 10.45 9.54 -25.72
N ASN A 244 9.94 10.16 -26.78
CA ASN A 244 8.57 10.72 -26.77
C ASN A 244 7.54 9.62 -26.58
N ARG A 245 7.70 8.48 -27.28
CA ARG A 245 6.79 7.34 -27.13
C ARG A 245 6.82 6.75 -25.72
N VAL A 246 7.96 6.68 -25.07
CA VAL A 246 8.06 6.27 -23.65
C VAL A 246 7.19 7.17 -22.77
N ARG A 247 7.28 8.49 -22.91
CA ARG A 247 6.46 9.44 -22.14
C ARG A 247 4.95 9.29 -22.39
N GLU A 248 4.56 9.01 -23.63
CA GLU A 248 3.16 8.73 -23.96
C GLU A 248 2.69 7.46 -23.27
N LEU A 249 3.48 6.37 -23.33
CA LEU A 249 3.17 5.10 -22.69
C LEU A 249 3.11 5.21 -21.16
N GLU A 250 4.02 5.97 -20.53
CA GLU A 250 3.95 6.27 -19.09
C GLU A 250 2.67 7.03 -18.70
N ALA A 251 2.23 7.94 -19.57
CA ALA A 251 0.98 8.67 -19.34
C ALA A 251 -0.25 7.75 -19.57
N GLU A 252 -0.18 6.83 -20.54
CA GLU A 252 -1.20 5.80 -20.75
C GLU A 252 -1.26 4.84 -19.57
N GLU A 253 -0.11 4.40 -19.04
CA GLU A 253 -0.01 3.53 -17.87
C GLU A 253 -0.67 4.18 -16.64
N ARG A 254 -0.31 5.43 -16.34
CA ARG A 254 -0.91 6.17 -15.20
C ARG A 254 -2.44 6.26 -15.32
N ARG A 255 -2.96 6.49 -16.51
CA ARG A 255 -4.43 6.53 -16.74
C ARG A 255 -5.09 5.17 -16.56
N GLU A 256 -4.44 4.11 -17.04
CA GLU A 256 -4.98 2.75 -16.93
C GLU A 256 -4.94 2.23 -15.49
N VAL A 257 -3.90 2.56 -14.71
CA VAL A 257 -3.78 2.21 -13.28
C VAL A 257 -4.89 2.86 -12.44
N ILE A 258 -5.31 4.08 -12.79
CA ILE A 258 -6.39 4.80 -12.08
C ILE A 258 -7.79 4.30 -12.49
N ARG A 259 -7.93 3.70 -13.64
CA ARG A 259 -9.21 3.20 -14.17
C ARG A 259 -9.72 1.96 -13.44
#